data_c993695bac2d96e603d6886af57d7a61
#
_entry.id   c993695bac2d96e603d6886af57d7a61
#
_cell.length_a   1.000
_cell.length_b   1.000
_cell.length_c   1.000
_cell.angle_alpha   90.00
_cell.angle_beta   90.00
_cell.angle_gamma   90.00
#
_symmetry.space_group_name_H-M   'P 1'
#
loop_
_entity.id
_entity.type
_entity.pdbx_description
1 polymer ?
#
loop_
_entity_poly.entity_id
_entity_poly.type
_entity_poly.pdbx_seq_one_letter_code
_entity_poly.pdbx_strand_id
1 'polypeptide(L)'
;DNKKNLIFISEHGPKGGDEINILNLSNTYKEKVPNFGWPISSYGEHYGKPNTEENLKKYKKAPLNKSHIDFGFIEPSKYFNPAIAPSTILKIDKKNESKILLGSMLKKSIYEFNLDNKNNLLNSKNIFLGERVRDFLYLKDEEKLLVFLENSASIAIYNYR
;
A
#
# COMPACT_ATOMS: atom_id res chain seq x y z
N ASP A 1 -9.52 9.98 -4.89
CA ASP A 1 -9.36 11.42 -5.14
C ASP A 1 -10.28 11.86 -6.28
N ASN A 2 -11.44 12.41 -5.93
CA ASN A 2 -12.48 12.81 -6.91
C ASN A 2 -12.03 13.95 -7.84
N LYS A 3 -11.09 14.80 -7.41
CA LYS A 3 -10.60 15.93 -8.23
C LYS A 3 -9.67 15.48 -9.35
N LYS A 4 -8.95 14.39 -9.15
CA LYS A 4 -7.97 13.85 -10.11
C LYS A 4 -8.41 12.50 -10.71
N ASN A 5 -9.60 12.01 -10.39
CA ASN A 5 -10.07 10.68 -10.79
C ASN A 5 -9.08 9.56 -10.45
N LEU A 6 -8.48 9.62 -9.24
CA LEU A 6 -7.51 8.63 -8.78
C LEU A 6 -8.10 7.73 -7.71
N ILE A 7 -7.79 6.44 -7.78
CA ILE A 7 -7.99 5.46 -6.72
C ILE A 7 -6.62 5.08 -6.18
N PHE A 8 -6.47 5.14 -4.86
CA PHE A 8 -5.31 4.63 -4.13
C PHE A 8 -5.70 3.30 -3.51
N ILE A 9 -4.90 2.28 -3.73
CA ILE A 9 -5.16 0.91 -3.30
C ILE A 9 -3.94 0.45 -2.51
N SER A 10 -4.15 -0.15 -1.34
CA SER A 10 -3.12 -0.87 -0.61
C SER A 10 -3.41 -2.36 -0.66
N GLU A 11 -2.41 -3.16 -0.99
CA GLU A 11 -2.54 -4.60 -1.17
C GLU A 11 -1.52 -5.35 -0.32
N HIS A 12 -1.96 -6.46 0.26
CA HIS A 12 -1.05 -7.41 0.88
C HIS A 12 -0.38 -8.27 -0.18
N GLY A 13 0.94 -8.34 -0.12
CA GLY A 13 1.67 -9.38 -0.82
C GLY A 13 1.69 -10.70 -0.05
N PRO A 14 2.36 -11.72 -0.58
CA PRO A 14 2.63 -12.94 0.17
C PRO A 14 3.69 -12.68 1.26
N LYS A 15 4.79 -13.37 1.30
CA LYS A 15 5.90 -13.07 2.23
C LYS A 15 6.72 -11.88 1.71
N GLY A 16 6.35 -10.67 2.08
CA GLY A 16 6.80 -9.41 1.46
C GLY A 16 5.97 -9.04 0.23
N GLY A 17 6.37 -7.99 -0.48
CA GLY A 17 5.68 -7.54 -1.69
C GLY A 17 4.31 -6.91 -1.44
N ASP A 18 4.07 -6.35 -0.25
CA ASP A 18 2.92 -5.47 -0.03
C ASP A 18 3.05 -4.25 -0.94
N GLU A 19 1.94 -3.70 -1.43
CA GLU A 19 1.95 -2.70 -2.50
C GLU A 19 1.05 -1.50 -2.22
N ILE A 20 1.43 -0.37 -2.81
CA ILE A 20 0.55 0.76 -3.08
C ILE A 20 0.38 0.86 -4.59
N ASN A 21 -0.86 0.78 -5.04
CA ASN A 21 -1.25 0.93 -6.43
C ASN A 21 -2.05 2.21 -6.62
N ILE A 22 -1.79 2.94 -7.71
CA ILE A 22 -2.50 4.17 -8.07
C ILE A 22 -3.16 3.97 -9.43
N LEU A 23 -4.48 3.99 -9.44
CA LEU A 23 -5.27 3.85 -10.65
C LEU A 23 -5.83 5.21 -11.07
N ASN A 24 -5.55 5.63 -12.31
CA ASN A 24 -6.13 6.84 -12.87
C ASN A 24 -7.36 6.48 -13.72
N LEU A 25 -8.55 6.82 -13.21
CA LEU A 25 -9.82 6.55 -13.88
C LEU A 25 -10.07 7.43 -15.12
N SER A 26 -9.28 8.49 -15.33
CA SER A 26 -9.35 9.29 -16.56
C SER A 26 -8.82 8.53 -17.77
N ASN A 27 -8.00 7.50 -17.55
CA ASN A 27 -7.58 6.61 -18.61
C ASN A 27 -8.77 5.74 -19.02
N THR A 28 -9.11 5.73 -20.30
CA THR A 28 -10.19 4.89 -20.81
C THR A 28 -9.72 3.45 -20.89
N TYR A 29 -10.08 2.63 -19.91
CA TYR A 29 -9.86 1.18 -19.91
C TYR A 29 -10.94 0.45 -20.72
N LYS A 30 -11.25 0.94 -21.95
CA LYS A 30 -12.34 0.38 -22.79
C LYS A 30 -12.12 -1.06 -23.18
N GLU A 31 -10.87 -1.48 -23.30
CA GLU A 31 -10.51 -2.80 -23.86
C GLU A 31 -9.89 -3.76 -22.83
N LYS A 32 -9.35 -3.26 -21.72
CA LYS A 32 -8.67 -4.10 -20.73
C LYS A 32 -8.90 -3.58 -19.31
N VAL A 33 -9.43 -4.45 -18.45
CA VAL A 33 -9.55 -4.16 -17.02
C VAL A 33 -8.15 -4.04 -16.41
N PRO A 34 -7.88 -2.97 -15.62
CA PRO A 34 -6.61 -2.83 -14.90
C PRO A 34 -6.34 -4.05 -14.02
N ASN A 35 -5.13 -4.58 -14.09
CA ASN A 35 -4.70 -5.75 -13.33
C ASN A 35 -3.31 -5.50 -12.75
N PHE A 36 -3.16 -5.63 -11.44
CA PHE A 36 -1.92 -5.43 -10.71
C PHE A 36 -1.12 -6.72 -10.48
N GLY A 37 -1.53 -7.85 -11.08
CA GLY A 37 -0.69 -9.03 -11.28
C GLY A 37 -0.88 -10.16 -10.28
N TRP A 38 -1.48 -9.96 -9.11
CA TRP A 38 -1.67 -11.04 -8.16
C TRP A 38 -2.61 -12.13 -8.73
N PRO A 39 -2.29 -13.44 -8.61
CA PRO A 39 -1.14 -14.04 -7.92
C PRO A 39 0.05 -14.41 -8.83
N ILE A 40 0.13 -13.88 -10.04
CA ILE A 40 1.14 -14.24 -11.04
C ILE A 40 2.44 -13.45 -10.83
N SER A 41 2.31 -12.15 -10.54
CA SER A 41 3.43 -11.26 -10.25
C SER A 41 3.37 -10.75 -8.82
N SER A 42 4.51 -10.66 -8.15
CA SER A 42 4.66 -10.08 -6.82
C SER A 42 6.14 -9.91 -6.47
N TYR A 43 6.47 -8.82 -5.82
CA TYR A 43 7.80 -8.59 -5.24
C TYR A 43 8.07 -9.39 -3.95
N GLY A 44 7.06 -10.09 -3.43
CA GLY A 44 7.18 -10.99 -2.28
C GLY A 44 7.68 -12.38 -2.64
N GLU A 45 7.74 -13.25 -1.64
CA GLU A 45 8.13 -14.64 -1.75
C GLU A 45 6.96 -15.56 -1.40
N HIS A 46 6.97 -16.79 -1.88
CA HIS A 46 5.95 -17.77 -1.50
C HIS A 46 5.93 -17.99 0.01
N TYR A 47 4.74 -18.17 0.57
CA TYR A 47 4.59 -18.68 1.92
C TYR A 47 5.03 -20.14 1.97
N GLY A 48 5.61 -20.53 3.09
CA GLY A 48 6.01 -21.90 3.34
C GLY A 48 7.52 -22.07 3.51
N LYS A 49 7.98 -23.30 3.48
CA LYS A 49 9.39 -23.63 3.65
C LYS A 49 10.04 -23.75 2.28
N PRO A 50 10.81 -22.76 1.83
CA PRO A 50 11.35 -22.74 0.47
C PRO A 50 12.33 -23.89 0.16
N ASN A 51 12.88 -24.55 1.20
CA ASN A 51 14.00 -25.45 1.08
C ASN A 51 13.62 -26.95 1.05
N THR A 52 12.34 -27.30 0.92
CA THR A 52 11.94 -28.68 0.70
C THR A 52 11.77 -28.97 -0.78
N GLU A 53 12.15 -30.16 -1.25
CA GLU A 53 11.97 -30.55 -2.65
C GLU A 53 10.52 -30.43 -3.12
N GLU A 54 9.57 -30.76 -2.25
CA GLU A 54 8.14 -30.66 -2.55
C GLU A 54 7.73 -29.20 -2.80
N ASN A 55 8.16 -28.26 -1.94
CA ASN A 55 7.86 -26.86 -2.12
C ASN A 55 8.55 -26.28 -3.37
N LEU A 56 9.79 -26.66 -3.64
CA LEU A 56 10.49 -26.24 -4.82
C LEU A 56 9.79 -26.71 -6.12
N LYS A 57 9.23 -27.93 -6.12
CA LYS A 57 8.41 -28.43 -7.22
C LYS A 57 7.14 -27.61 -7.40
N LYS A 58 6.46 -27.24 -6.30
CA LYS A 58 5.26 -26.38 -6.31
C LYS A 58 5.58 -24.99 -6.84
N TYR A 59 6.67 -24.37 -6.36
CA TYR A 59 7.08 -23.02 -6.79
C TYR A 59 7.50 -22.97 -8.27
N LYS A 60 8.11 -24.02 -8.80
CA LYS A 60 8.39 -24.13 -10.24
C LYS A 60 7.13 -24.19 -11.10
N LYS A 61 6.04 -24.77 -10.59
CA LYS A 61 4.76 -24.85 -11.30
C LYS A 61 3.96 -23.54 -11.22
N ALA A 62 4.16 -22.75 -10.17
CA ALA A 62 3.47 -21.47 -9.94
C ALA A 62 4.49 -20.43 -9.45
N PRO A 63 5.38 -19.95 -10.33
CA PRO A 63 6.39 -18.98 -9.95
C PRO A 63 5.75 -17.63 -9.63
N LEU A 64 6.31 -16.91 -8.63
CA LEU A 64 6.03 -15.49 -8.44
C LEU A 64 7.02 -14.68 -9.27
N ASN A 65 6.51 -14.05 -10.31
CA ASN A 65 7.31 -13.21 -11.20
C ASN A 65 7.57 -11.85 -10.53
N LYS A 66 8.81 -11.36 -10.61
CA LYS A 66 9.19 -10.09 -9.96
C LYS A 66 8.84 -8.86 -10.80
N SER A 67 8.69 -9.01 -12.11
CA SER A 67 8.23 -7.95 -13.00
C SER A 67 6.72 -8.09 -13.22
N HIS A 68 5.99 -6.99 -13.11
CA HIS A 68 4.57 -6.95 -13.45
C HIS A 68 4.42 -6.65 -14.96
N ILE A 69 5.18 -5.68 -15.45
CA ILE A 69 5.07 -5.21 -16.84
C ILE A 69 5.41 -6.30 -17.87
N ASP A 70 6.40 -7.16 -17.58
CA ASP A 70 6.79 -8.25 -18.49
C ASP A 70 5.68 -9.29 -18.67
N PHE A 71 4.74 -9.34 -17.74
CA PHE A 71 3.56 -10.21 -17.78
C PHE A 71 2.27 -9.48 -18.15
N GLY A 72 2.38 -8.22 -18.58
CA GLY A 72 1.27 -7.39 -19.05
C GLY A 72 0.39 -6.83 -17.92
N PHE A 73 0.91 -6.77 -16.69
CA PHE A 73 0.27 -6.16 -15.54
C PHE A 73 0.76 -4.72 -15.30
N ILE A 74 0.09 -4.00 -14.40
CA ILE A 74 0.48 -2.66 -13.99
C ILE A 74 1.49 -2.79 -12.85
N GLU A 75 2.64 -2.11 -12.99
CA GLU A 75 3.63 -2.02 -11.90
C GLU A 75 3.06 -1.25 -10.71
N PRO A 76 3.33 -1.70 -9.47
CA PRO A 76 2.95 -0.96 -8.28
C PRO A 76 3.66 0.38 -8.20
N SER A 77 2.97 1.41 -7.72
CA SER A 77 3.57 2.73 -7.46
C SER A 77 4.63 2.65 -6.34
N LYS A 78 4.47 1.71 -5.44
CA LYS A 78 5.42 1.38 -4.37
C LYS A 78 5.21 -0.05 -3.91
N TYR A 79 6.28 -0.78 -3.66
CA TYR A 79 6.22 -2.07 -2.96
C TYR A 79 7.10 -2.08 -1.71
N PHE A 80 6.82 -3.02 -0.80
CA PHE A 80 7.50 -3.17 0.47
C PHE A 80 8.03 -4.60 0.62
N ASN A 81 9.35 -4.71 0.79
CA ASN A 81 10.00 -5.96 1.12
C ASN A 81 11.11 -5.67 2.14
N PRO A 82 10.99 -6.17 3.38
CA PRO A 82 9.97 -7.11 3.90
C PRO A 82 8.57 -6.50 4.02
N ALA A 83 7.56 -7.37 4.25
CA ALA A 83 6.17 -7.00 4.44
C ALA A 83 5.98 -5.97 5.57
N ILE A 84 4.99 -5.11 5.40
CA ILE A 84 4.54 -4.14 6.40
C ILE A 84 3.12 -4.41 6.89
N ALA A 85 2.37 -5.30 6.21
CA ALA A 85 0.96 -5.56 6.40
C ALA A 85 0.13 -4.26 6.40
N PRO A 86 -0.08 -3.65 5.22
CA PRO A 86 -0.85 -2.41 5.11
C PRO A 86 -2.29 -2.62 5.55
N SER A 87 -2.89 -1.62 6.19
CA SER A 87 -4.29 -1.69 6.64
C SER A 87 -5.17 -0.74 5.84
N THR A 88 -4.92 0.55 5.97
CA THR A 88 -5.71 1.61 5.36
C THR A 88 -4.82 2.59 4.64
N ILE A 89 -5.35 3.23 3.61
CA ILE A 89 -4.67 4.27 2.86
C ILE A 89 -5.55 5.51 2.81
N LEU A 90 -4.97 6.66 3.12
CA LEU A 90 -5.67 7.95 3.17
C LEU A 90 -4.88 9.02 2.45
N LYS A 91 -5.54 9.74 1.53
CA LYS A 91 -4.99 10.94 0.92
C LYS A 91 -5.44 12.18 1.70
N ILE A 92 -4.49 13.04 2.02
CA ILE A 92 -4.73 14.34 2.66
C ILE A 92 -4.20 15.44 1.74
N ASP A 93 -5.11 16.31 1.32
CA ASP A 93 -4.77 17.51 0.55
C ASP A 93 -4.65 18.72 1.47
N LYS A 94 -3.49 19.34 1.49
CA LYS A 94 -3.21 20.64 2.10
C LYS A 94 -3.04 21.70 1.03
N LYS A 95 -2.89 22.97 1.44
CA LYS A 95 -2.84 24.11 0.52
C LYS A 95 -1.79 23.96 -0.58
N ASN A 96 -0.61 23.46 -0.24
CA ASN A 96 0.55 23.41 -1.15
C ASN A 96 1.10 21.99 -1.35
N GLU A 97 0.54 20.98 -0.70
CA GLU A 97 1.04 19.61 -0.77
C GLU A 97 -0.10 18.59 -0.66
N SER A 98 0.11 17.44 -1.25
CA SER A 98 -0.74 16.27 -1.04
C SER A 98 0.10 15.17 -0.39
N LYS A 99 -0.47 14.53 0.61
CA LYS A 99 0.17 13.43 1.33
C LYS A 99 -0.66 12.17 1.26
N ILE A 100 0.02 11.04 1.23
CA ILE A 100 -0.58 9.72 1.39
C ILE A 100 -0.13 9.15 2.72
N LEU A 101 -1.09 8.77 3.56
CA LEU A 101 -0.85 8.02 4.77
C LEU A 101 -1.19 6.55 4.53
N LEU A 102 -0.32 5.65 4.96
CA LEU A 102 -0.54 4.21 4.92
C LEU A 102 -0.36 3.63 6.31
N GLY A 103 -1.39 3.00 6.84
CA GLY A 103 -1.34 2.29 8.10
C GLY A 103 -0.62 0.95 7.94
N SER A 104 0.19 0.59 8.93
CA SER A 104 0.90 -0.69 8.97
C SER A 104 0.60 -1.43 10.27
N MET A 105 0.06 -2.63 10.14
CA MET A 105 -0.17 -3.53 11.26
C MET A 105 1.12 -4.20 11.73
N LEU A 106 1.94 -4.69 10.81
CA LEU A 106 3.16 -5.43 11.15
C LEU A 106 4.26 -4.52 11.69
N LYS A 107 4.43 -3.33 11.11
CA LYS A 107 5.45 -2.37 11.56
C LYS A 107 4.94 -1.44 12.64
N LYS A 108 3.66 -1.53 13.03
CA LYS A 108 3.06 -0.73 14.09
C LYS A 108 3.27 0.77 13.88
N SER A 109 3.08 1.22 12.64
CA SER A 109 3.53 2.52 12.16
C SER A 109 2.55 3.13 11.18
N ILE A 110 2.71 4.43 10.96
CA ILE A 110 2.15 5.15 9.82
C ILE A 110 3.30 5.45 8.86
N TYR A 111 3.15 5.10 7.59
CA TYR A 111 4.01 5.58 6.52
C TYR A 111 3.37 6.81 5.88
N GLU A 112 4.11 7.90 5.82
CA GLU A 112 3.69 9.15 5.19
C GLU A 112 4.53 9.36 3.92
N PHE A 113 3.87 9.59 2.78
CA PHE A 113 4.49 9.90 1.49
C PHE A 113 4.02 11.26 1.02
N ASN A 114 4.89 12.02 0.39
CA ASN A 114 4.50 13.17 -0.41
C ASN A 114 4.03 12.70 -1.79
N LEU A 115 3.01 13.34 -2.33
CA LEU A 115 2.51 13.07 -3.68
C LEU A 115 2.88 14.25 -4.58
N ASP A 116 3.63 13.98 -5.67
CA ASP A 116 3.96 15.02 -6.64
C ASP A 116 2.79 15.31 -7.60
N ASN A 117 2.99 16.30 -8.49
CA ASN A 117 1.97 16.71 -9.47
C ASN A 117 1.69 15.62 -10.53
N LYS A 118 2.60 14.66 -10.70
CA LYS A 118 2.46 13.51 -11.61
C LYS A 118 1.89 12.28 -10.90
N ASN A 119 1.53 12.42 -9.63
CA ASN A 119 1.00 11.37 -8.74
C ASN A 119 2.05 10.30 -8.36
N ASN A 120 3.33 10.62 -8.39
CA ASN A 120 4.37 9.74 -7.86
C ASN A 120 4.46 9.89 -6.35
N LEU A 121 4.69 8.77 -5.67
CA LEU A 121 4.97 8.74 -4.24
C LEU A 121 6.45 9.11 -4.02
N LEU A 122 6.67 10.23 -3.37
CA LEU A 122 7.99 10.73 -3.03
C LEU A 122 8.25 10.58 -1.54
N ASN A 123 9.51 10.50 -1.16
CA ASN A 123 10.02 10.54 0.21
C ASN A 123 9.06 9.91 1.24
N SER A 124 9.46 8.87 1.90
CA SER A 124 8.64 8.28 2.96
C SER A 124 9.18 8.64 4.33
N LYS A 125 8.26 8.98 5.24
CA LYS A 125 8.52 9.08 6.67
C LYS A 125 7.80 7.94 7.36
N ASN A 126 8.49 7.23 8.26
CA ASN A 126 7.88 6.22 9.11
C ASN A 126 7.65 6.81 10.50
N ILE A 127 6.41 6.78 10.96
CA ILE A 127 5.99 7.25 12.29
C ILE A 127 5.63 6.02 13.10
N PHE A 128 6.55 5.59 13.97
CA PHE A 128 6.33 4.42 14.81
C PHE A 128 5.39 4.76 15.97
N LEU A 129 4.33 3.96 16.14
CA LEU A 129 3.32 4.14 17.18
C LEU A 129 3.37 3.06 18.28
N GLY A 130 4.08 1.95 18.02
CA GLY A 130 4.16 0.82 18.95
C GLY A 130 2.95 -0.12 18.90
N GLU A 131 1.88 0.23 18.18
CA GLU A 131 0.66 -0.54 18.04
C GLU A 131 0.25 -0.74 16.58
N ARG A 132 -0.55 -1.77 16.33
CA ARG A 132 -1.10 -2.06 15.01
C ARG A 132 -2.12 -1.00 14.62
N VAL A 133 -1.86 -0.33 13.51
CA VAL A 133 -2.76 0.67 12.95
C VAL A 133 -3.81 -0.02 12.09
N ARG A 134 -5.08 0.21 12.36
CA ARG A 134 -6.20 -0.39 11.61
C ARG A 134 -6.84 0.56 10.63
N ASP A 135 -7.07 1.79 11.05
CA ASP A 135 -7.77 2.76 10.21
C ASP A 135 -7.41 4.19 10.58
N PHE A 136 -7.74 5.14 9.70
CA PHE A 136 -7.57 6.57 9.87
C PHE A 136 -8.85 7.32 9.56
N LEU A 137 -9.04 8.44 10.26
CA LEU A 137 -9.98 9.48 9.88
C LEU A 137 -9.30 10.85 10.04
N TYR A 138 -9.27 11.64 8.98
CA TYR A 138 -8.76 13.01 9.04
C TYR A 138 -9.91 14.00 9.14
N LEU A 139 -9.96 14.73 10.24
CA LEU A 139 -10.88 15.82 10.50
C LEU A 139 -10.22 17.11 10.01
N LYS A 140 -10.60 17.51 8.79
CA LYS A 140 -9.92 18.59 8.06
C LYS A 140 -10.01 19.94 8.77
N ASP A 141 -11.19 20.28 9.28
CA ASP A 141 -11.45 21.59 9.90
C ASP A 141 -10.75 21.74 11.25
N GLU A 142 -10.54 20.63 11.97
CA GLU A 142 -9.82 20.57 13.23
C GLU A 142 -8.32 20.28 13.06
N GLU A 143 -7.87 19.98 11.84
CA GLU A 143 -6.51 19.52 11.55
C GLU A 143 -6.08 18.34 12.43
N LYS A 144 -7.00 17.39 12.65
CA LYS A 144 -6.77 16.22 13.50
C LYS A 144 -6.82 14.93 12.71
N LEU A 145 -5.88 14.04 13.01
CA LEU A 145 -5.86 12.67 12.53
C LEU A 145 -6.28 11.73 13.66
N LEU A 146 -7.37 11.03 13.49
CA LEU A 146 -7.81 9.95 14.36
C LEU A 146 -7.21 8.64 13.84
N VAL A 147 -6.61 7.85 14.72
CA VAL A 147 -5.94 6.59 14.39
C VAL A 147 -6.51 5.48 15.24
N PHE A 148 -7.07 4.46 14.62
CA PHE A 148 -7.58 3.27 15.28
C PHE A 148 -6.43 2.31 15.59
N LEU A 149 -6.23 2.04 16.87
CA LEU A 149 -5.18 1.19 17.41
C LEU A 149 -5.77 -0.15 17.90
N GLU A 150 -5.23 -1.27 17.39
CA GLU A 150 -5.82 -2.59 17.63
C GLU A 150 -5.56 -3.12 19.03
N ASN A 151 -4.32 -3.03 19.51
CA ASN A 151 -3.93 -3.70 20.74
C ASN A 151 -4.57 -3.10 21.99
N SER A 152 -4.64 -1.76 22.05
CA SER A 152 -5.29 -1.04 23.15
C SER A 152 -6.80 -0.87 22.95
N ALA A 153 -7.34 -1.26 21.78
CA ALA A 153 -8.72 -1.01 21.37
C ALA A 153 -9.11 0.47 21.53
N SER A 154 -8.23 1.38 21.13
CA SER A 154 -8.35 2.81 21.38
C SER A 154 -8.30 3.63 20.08
N ILE A 155 -8.69 4.90 20.19
CA ILE A 155 -8.53 5.90 19.13
C ILE A 155 -7.53 6.94 19.64
N ALA A 156 -6.37 7.01 18.99
CA ALA A 156 -5.43 8.08 19.22
C ALA A 156 -5.79 9.32 18.39
N ILE A 157 -5.62 10.49 18.95
CA ILE A 157 -5.90 11.78 18.30
C ILE A 157 -4.60 12.56 18.20
N TYR A 158 -4.19 12.88 16.98
CA TYR A 158 -2.99 13.65 16.70
C TYR A 158 -3.34 15.00 16.06
N ASN A 159 -2.66 16.06 16.43
CA ASN A 159 -2.67 17.30 15.65
C ASN A 159 -1.84 17.06 14.39
N TYR A 160 -2.47 17.19 13.22
CA TYR A 160 -1.85 16.89 11.94
C TYR A 160 -1.91 18.13 11.03
N ARG A 161 -1.02 19.08 11.32
CA ARG A 161 -0.87 20.35 10.61
C ARG A 161 0.05 20.27 9.40
#